data_4a50a698bad6ef9261db18031b0ffc6c
#
_entry.id   4a50a698bad6ef9261db18031b0ffc6c
#
_cell.length_a   1.000
_cell.length_b   1.000
_cell.length_c   1.000
_cell.angle_alpha   90.00
_cell.angle_beta   90.00
_cell.angle_gamma   90.00
#
_symmetry.space_group_name_H-M   'P 1'
#
loop_
_entity.id
_entity.type
_entity.pdbx_description
1 polymer ?
#
loop_
_entity_poly.entity_id
_entity_poly.type
_entity_poly.pdbx_seq_one_letter_code
_entity_poly.pdbx_strand_id
1 'polypeptide(L)'
;PDLAGEIFRDLVKDRRISKVIVKKLLEADCILFFTFYKNMSLERRIQLSENDAIQKEKKNEIQNVDINKSREANESEVVELLQLILELLKKEKKLVDIKFIMSAWDVVEEEYGIDILPEQFTQQKFPLLYQCIKSNQDQIRPEFWGISAIGGDLNNPEEVKRLQKEEINAIKVVMPDGRKSNDLTALLAEIGDEK
;
A
#
# COMPACT_ATOMS: atom_id res chain seq x y z
N PRO A 1 6.18 -2.25 -15.74
CA PRO A 1 7.29 -2.95 -15.10
C PRO A 1 6.99 -3.15 -13.62
N ASP A 2 7.27 -4.33 -13.13
CA ASP A 2 7.29 -4.57 -11.70
C ASP A 2 8.54 -3.93 -11.10
N LEU A 3 8.36 -3.10 -10.09
CA LEU A 3 9.45 -2.46 -9.37
C LEU A 3 9.53 -3.15 -8.00
N ALA A 4 10.56 -3.97 -7.81
CA ALA A 4 10.77 -4.69 -6.57
C ALA A 4 10.89 -3.73 -5.37
N GLY A 5 10.37 -4.13 -4.21
CA GLY A 5 10.36 -3.32 -2.99
C GLY A 5 11.74 -2.85 -2.52
N GLU A 6 12.81 -3.53 -2.91
CA GLU A 6 14.21 -3.13 -2.65
C GLU A 6 14.57 -1.82 -3.35
N ILE A 7 14.10 -1.64 -4.60
CA ILE A 7 14.33 -0.42 -5.38
C ILE A 7 13.67 0.78 -4.70
N PHE A 8 12.47 0.59 -4.14
CA PHE A 8 11.78 1.66 -3.42
C PHE A 8 12.47 2.00 -2.10
N ARG A 9 13.01 1.01 -1.41
CA ARG A 9 13.77 1.20 -0.17
C ARG A 9 15.04 2.02 -0.42
N ASP A 10 15.77 1.72 -1.47
CA ASP A 10 16.96 2.46 -1.88
C ASP A 10 16.61 3.88 -2.35
N LEU A 11 15.46 4.03 -3.01
CA LEU A 11 14.95 5.32 -3.47
C LEU A 11 14.61 6.24 -2.30
N VAL A 12 13.91 5.76 -1.29
CA VAL A 12 13.56 6.53 -0.09
C VAL A 12 14.83 6.85 0.71
N LYS A 13 15.72 5.86 0.92
CA LYS A 13 16.93 6.00 1.72
C LYS A 13 17.96 6.93 1.09
N ASP A 14 18.26 6.73 -0.19
CA ASP A 14 19.35 7.41 -0.89
C ASP A 14 18.87 8.57 -1.77
N ARG A 15 17.54 8.74 -1.91
CA ARG A 15 16.89 9.68 -2.84
C ARG A 15 17.44 9.60 -4.27
N ARG A 16 17.79 8.37 -4.66
CA ARG A 16 18.34 8.09 -5.99
C ARG A 16 17.43 7.14 -6.73
N ILE A 17 17.06 7.54 -7.93
CA ILE A 17 16.29 6.71 -8.85
C ILE A 17 17.08 6.50 -10.14
N SER A 18 17.08 5.30 -10.68
CA SER A 18 17.75 5.04 -11.95
C SER A 18 17.01 5.72 -13.09
N LYS A 19 17.75 6.21 -14.09
CA LYS A 19 17.17 6.82 -15.30
C LYS A 19 16.18 5.90 -16.01
N VAL A 20 16.38 4.60 -15.95
CA VAL A 20 15.52 3.59 -16.55
C VAL A 20 14.15 3.58 -15.85
N ILE A 21 14.14 3.63 -14.52
CA ILE A 21 12.89 3.67 -13.73
C ILE A 21 12.15 4.98 -13.96
N VAL A 22 12.86 6.11 -13.94
CA VAL A 22 12.28 7.42 -14.26
C VAL A 22 11.59 7.37 -15.62
N LYS A 23 12.27 6.90 -16.66
CA LYS A 23 11.70 6.78 -17.99
C LYS A 23 10.42 5.93 -17.98
N LYS A 24 10.44 4.77 -17.34
CA LYS A 24 9.26 3.89 -17.25
C LYS A 24 8.08 4.53 -16.52
N LEU A 25 8.34 5.26 -15.42
CA LEU A 25 7.30 6.00 -14.69
C LEU A 25 6.69 7.11 -15.56
N LEU A 26 7.52 7.83 -16.31
CA LEU A 26 7.07 8.90 -17.17
C LEU A 26 6.34 8.40 -18.42
N GLU A 27 6.66 7.21 -18.91
CA GLU A 27 5.98 6.58 -20.05
C GLU A 27 4.69 5.82 -19.65
N ALA A 28 4.46 5.59 -18.35
CA ALA A 28 3.30 4.85 -17.88
C ALA A 28 2.00 5.64 -18.08
N ASP A 29 0.96 5.02 -18.63
CA ASP A 29 -0.40 5.57 -18.69
C ASP A 29 -1.09 5.46 -17.34
N CYS A 30 -0.80 4.38 -16.59
CA CYS A 30 -1.34 4.15 -15.26
C CYS A 30 -0.26 3.57 -14.34
N ILE A 31 -0.28 3.95 -13.06
CA ILE A 31 0.59 3.42 -12.02
C ILE A 31 -0.26 2.62 -11.04
N LEU A 32 0.08 1.34 -10.84
CA LEU A 32 -0.49 0.52 -9.79
C LEU A 32 0.38 0.64 -8.52
N PHE A 33 -0.15 1.29 -7.50
CA PHE A 33 0.54 1.58 -6.26
C PHE A 33 0.05 0.63 -5.16
N PHE A 34 0.79 -0.46 -4.92
CA PHE A 34 0.42 -1.48 -3.94
C PHE A 34 0.88 -1.10 -2.54
N THR A 35 -0.03 -1.23 -1.58
CA THR A 35 0.23 -1.09 -0.16
C THR A 35 -0.32 -2.31 0.59
N PHE A 36 0.20 -2.58 1.78
CA PHE A 36 -0.25 -3.68 2.61
C PHE A 36 -0.59 -3.18 4.02
N TYR A 37 -1.83 -3.41 4.46
CA TYR A 37 -2.36 -2.86 5.70
C TYR A 37 -1.50 -3.19 6.94
N LYS A 38 -1.12 -4.45 7.12
CA LYS A 38 -0.35 -4.88 8.29
C LYS A 38 1.11 -4.40 8.29
N ASN A 39 1.64 -4.01 7.14
CA ASN A 39 3.00 -3.48 7.02
C ASN A 39 3.07 -1.96 7.19
N MET A 40 1.92 -1.28 7.20
CA MET A 40 1.82 0.15 7.45
C MET A 40 1.52 0.36 8.95
N SER A 41 2.55 0.29 9.80
CA SER A 41 2.39 0.66 11.19
C SER A 41 2.13 2.17 11.27
N LEU A 42 1.08 2.55 12.00
CA LEU A 42 0.89 3.95 12.39
C LEU A 42 2.12 4.38 13.18
N GLU A 43 2.77 5.47 12.76
CA GLU A 43 3.83 6.07 13.56
C GLU A 43 3.30 6.25 14.99
N ARG A 44 3.97 5.62 15.94
CA ARG A 44 3.70 5.92 17.34
C ARG A 44 4.04 7.39 17.49
N ARG A 45 3.01 8.23 17.65
CA ARG A 45 3.21 9.61 18.09
C ARG A 45 4.13 9.54 19.27
N ILE A 46 5.23 10.29 19.24
CA ILE A 46 6.15 10.41 20.37
C ILE A 46 5.30 10.92 21.53
N GLN A 47 4.79 10.02 22.35
CA GLN A 47 4.26 10.36 23.65
C GLN A 47 5.50 10.60 24.50
N LEU A 48 5.84 11.86 24.68
CA LEU A 48 6.79 12.28 25.71
C LEU A 48 6.14 11.99 27.08
N SER A 49 6.15 10.74 27.48
CA SER A 49 5.87 10.38 28.86
C SER A 49 7.19 10.47 29.63
N GLU A 50 7.19 11.22 30.72
CA GLU A 50 8.33 11.34 31.62
C GLU A 50 8.84 9.99 32.16
N ASN A 51 8.08 8.90 31.93
CA ASN A 51 8.40 7.54 32.35
C ASN A 51 9.31 6.78 31.37
N ASP A 52 9.52 7.25 30.14
CA ASP A 52 10.33 6.53 29.14
C ASP A 52 11.84 6.67 29.39
N ALA A 53 12.27 7.68 30.19
CA ALA A 53 13.67 7.84 30.55
C ALA A 53 14.14 6.74 31.53
N ILE A 54 13.25 6.26 32.40
CA ILE A 54 13.58 5.27 33.43
C ILE A 54 13.59 3.84 32.89
N GLN A 55 12.88 3.57 31.80
CA GLN A 55 12.85 2.24 31.17
C GLN A 55 14.01 1.97 30.21
N LYS A 56 14.74 2.99 29.76
CA LYS A 56 15.90 2.81 28.89
C LYS A 56 17.12 2.22 29.60
N GLU A 57 17.27 2.42 30.89
CA GLU A 57 18.40 1.84 31.66
C GLU A 57 18.26 0.34 31.94
N LYS A 58 17.04 -0.22 31.91
CA LYS A 58 16.79 -1.65 32.17
C LYS A 58 16.72 -2.55 30.93
N LYS A 59 16.80 -2.00 29.70
CA LYS A 59 16.71 -2.75 28.43
C LYS A 59 18.04 -3.01 27.72
N ASN A 60 19.18 -2.76 28.38
CA ASN A 60 20.51 -3.10 27.83
C ASN A 60 20.90 -4.57 28.04
N GLU A 61 20.03 -5.40 28.59
CA GLU A 61 20.22 -6.83 28.60
C GLU A 61 19.32 -7.50 27.59
N ILE A 62 19.97 -8.01 26.54
CA ILE A 62 19.52 -9.08 25.64
C ILE A 62 18.31 -8.75 24.78
N GLN A 63 18.57 -8.50 23.53
CA GLN A 63 17.81 -9.17 22.47
C GLN A 63 18.70 -9.26 21.23
N ASN A 64 19.09 -10.48 20.89
CA ASN A 64 19.37 -10.86 19.52
C ASN A 64 18.15 -10.44 18.70
N VAL A 65 18.21 -9.25 18.12
CA VAL A 65 17.19 -8.76 17.22
C VAL A 65 17.27 -9.66 16.00
N ASP A 66 16.25 -10.45 15.83
CA ASP A 66 16.03 -11.25 14.65
C ASP A 66 16.08 -10.30 13.44
N ILE A 67 17.20 -10.31 12.71
CA ILE A 67 17.48 -9.44 11.57
C ILE A 67 16.50 -9.73 10.42
N ASN A 68 15.68 -10.77 10.56
CA ASN A 68 14.66 -11.21 9.60
C ASN A 68 13.25 -10.63 9.84
N LYS A 69 13.03 -9.75 10.82
CA LYS A 69 11.79 -8.98 10.84
C LYS A 69 11.81 -8.03 9.64
N SER A 70 11.04 -8.38 8.63
CA SER A 70 10.70 -7.48 7.51
C SER A 70 10.32 -6.13 8.12
N ARG A 71 11.12 -5.11 7.82
CA ARG A 71 10.92 -3.75 8.33
C ARG A 71 9.56 -3.29 7.83
N GLU A 72 8.62 -3.16 8.76
CA GLU A 72 7.30 -2.61 8.44
C GLU A 72 7.51 -1.20 7.87
N ALA A 73 6.99 -0.97 6.66
CA ALA A 73 7.04 0.37 6.08
C ALA A 73 6.12 1.28 6.89
N ASN A 74 6.62 2.45 7.29
CA ASN A 74 5.81 3.48 7.93
C ASN A 74 4.91 4.16 6.91
N GLU A 75 3.78 4.70 7.34
CA GLU A 75 2.94 5.55 6.50
C GLU A 75 3.75 6.72 5.89
N SER A 76 4.69 7.31 6.65
CA SER A 76 5.56 8.38 6.16
C SER A 76 6.49 7.92 5.03
N GLU A 77 7.03 6.70 5.06
CA GLU A 77 7.86 6.16 3.97
C GLU A 77 7.05 5.99 2.68
N VAL A 78 5.78 5.55 2.82
CA VAL A 78 4.85 5.43 1.68
C VAL A 78 4.51 6.80 1.09
N VAL A 79 4.25 7.79 1.95
CA VAL A 79 4.01 9.18 1.53
C VAL A 79 5.25 9.78 0.87
N GLU A 80 6.44 9.57 1.42
CA GLU A 80 7.69 10.04 0.84
C GLU A 80 7.92 9.45 -0.55
N LEU A 81 7.66 8.16 -0.73
CA LEU A 81 7.72 7.51 -2.03
C LEU A 81 6.75 8.15 -3.03
N LEU A 82 5.49 8.36 -2.61
CA LEU A 82 4.49 9.01 -3.46
C LEU A 82 4.93 10.42 -3.84
N GLN A 83 5.45 11.21 -2.90
CA GLN A 83 5.96 12.56 -3.16
C GLN A 83 7.10 12.58 -4.19
N LEU A 84 8.02 11.60 -4.14
CA LEU A 84 9.09 11.46 -5.13
C LEU A 84 8.53 11.20 -6.53
N ILE A 85 7.52 10.33 -6.64
CA ILE A 85 6.83 10.07 -7.92
C ILE A 85 6.13 11.34 -8.42
N LEU A 86 5.40 12.03 -7.56
CA LEU A 86 4.70 13.27 -7.89
C LEU A 86 5.67 14.38 -8.36
N GLU A 87 6.83 14.50 -7.72
CA GLU A 87 7.84 15.47 -8.13
C GLU A 87 8.37 15.19 -9.56
N LEU A 88 8.55 13.92 -9.91
CA LEU A 88 8.93 13.51 -11.25
C LEU A 88 7.83 13.84 -12.27
N LEU A 89 6.59 13.48 -11.98
CA LEU A 89 5.43 13.77 -12.86
C LEU A 89 5.22 15.26 -13.07
N LYS A 90 5.39 16.06 -12.01
CA LYS A 90 5.26 17.51 -12.06
C LYS A 90 6.25 18.17 -13.01
N LYS A 91 7.49 17.67 -13.06
CA LYS A 91 8.52 18.18 -13.98
C LYS A 91 8.10 18.03 -15.44
N GLU A 92 7.42 16.95 -15.76
CA GLU A 92 6.95 16.63 -17.12
C GLU A 92 5.53 17.16 -17.41
N LYS A 93 4.87 17.80 -16.42
CA LYS A 93 3.49 18.30 -16.52
C LYS A 93 2.51 17.20 -16.98
N LYS A 94 2.74 15.97 -16.55
CA LYS A 94 1.96 14.81 -16.94
C LYS A 94 0.89 14.51 -15.87
N LEU A 95 -0.38 14.42 -16.29
CA LEU A 95 -1.46 13.89 -15.48
C LEU A 95 -1.49 12.37 -15.68
N VAL A 96 -1.43 11.60 -14.59
CA VAL A 96 -1.33 10.13 -14.62
C VAL A 96 -2.41 9.51 -13.72
N ASP A 97 -2.97 8.40 -14.17
CA ASP A 97 -3.86 7.58 -13.35
C ASP A 97 -3.03 6.79 -12.34
N ILE A 98 -3.41 6.87 -11.05
CA ILE A 98 -2.79 6.06 -10.01
C ILE A 98 -3.87 5.26 -9.30
N LYS A 99 -3.79 3.94 -9.41
CA LYS A 99 -4.64 3.02 -8.64
C LYS A 99 -3.93 2.66 -7.34
N PHE A 100 -4.43 3.18 -6.23
CA PHE A 100 -3.96 2.87 -4.88
C PHE A 100 -4.62 1.57 -4.43
N ILE A 101 -3.82 0.52 -4.30
CA ILE A 101 -4.29 -0.84 -4.10
C ILE A 101 -3.93 -1.29 -2.70
N MET A 102 -4.93 -1.49 -1.84
CA MET A 102 -4.75 -2.10 -0.54
C MET A 102 -4.80 -3.61 -0.68
N SER A 103 -3.66 -4.27 -0.49
CA SER A 103 -3.52 -5.74 -0.51
C SER A 103 -4.03 -6.35 0.79
N ALA A 104 -4.34 -7.65 0.77
CA ALA A 104 -4.93 -8.39 1.88
C ALA A 104 -6.26 -7.77 2.36
N TRP A 105 -7.12 -7.45 1.42
CA TRP A 105 -8.41 -6.81 1.69
C TRP A 105 -9.36 -7.69 2.51
N ASP A 106 -9.21 -9.01 2.46
CA ASP A 106 -9.90 -9.97 3.33
C ASP A 106 -9.68 -9.66 4.82
N VAL A 107 -8.45 -9.29 5.19
CA VAL A 107 -8.11 -8.90 6.58
C VAL A 107 -8.79 -7.57 6.94
N VAL A 108 -8.88 -6.63 5.99
CA VAL A 108 -9.58 -5.36 6.21
C VAL A 108 -11.08 -5.60 6.41
N GLU A 109 -11.70 -6.44 5.59
CA GLU A 109 -13.13 -6.80 5.74
C GLU A 109 -13.40 -7.50 7.07
N GLU A 110 -12.50 -8.37 7.53
CA GLU A 110 -12.62 -9.05 8.82
C GLU A 110 -12.59 -8.07 10.00
N GLU A 111 -11.68 -7.10 9.97
CA GLU A 111 -11.49 -6.16 11.08
C GLU A 111 -12.48 -4.98 11.08
N TYR A 112 -12.91 -4.50 9.89
CA TYR A 112 -13.68 -3.26 9.73
C TYR A 112 -15.05 -3.45 9.08
N GLY A 113 -15.37 -4.65 8.67
CA GLY A 113 -16.64 -4.99 8.05
C GLY A 113 -16.59 -5.00 6.51
N ILE A 114 -17.48 -5.82 5.94
CA ILE A 114 -17.52 -6.12 4.49
C ILE A 114 -18.01 -4.97 3.61
N ASP A 115 -18.58 -3.92 4.20
CA ASP A 115 -19.15 -2.78 3.47
C ASP A 115 -18.21 -1.56 3.44
N ILE A 116 -17.01 -1.67 4.05
CA ILE A 116 -16.06 -0.58 4.01
C ILE A 116 -15.50 -0.39 2.60
N LEU A 117 -15.51 0.85 2.11
CA LEU A 117 -14.92 1.19 0.83
C LEU A 117 -13.41 1.43 0.95
N PRO A 118 -12.62 1.09 -0.08
CA PRO A 118 -11.16 1.29 -0.05
C PRO A 118 -10.72 2.73 0.21
N GLU A 119 -11.44 3.72 -0.33
CA GLU A 119 -11.17 5.12 -0.07
C GLU A 119 -11.45 5.50 1.38
N GLN A 120 -12.58 5.07 1.94
CA GLN A 120 -12.96 5.32 3.33
C GLN A 120 -11.96 4.69 4.30
N PHE A 121 -11.54 3.46 4.02
CA PHE A 121 -10.51 2.77 4.79
C PHE A 121 -9.20 3.55 4.78
N THR A 122 -8.74 3.96 3.59
CA THR A 122 -7.50 4.75 3.45
C THR A 122 -7.60 6.08 4.21
N GLN A 123 -8.72 6.78 4.11
CA GLN A 123 -8.95 8.03 4.84
C GLN A 123 -8.88 7.86 6.35
N GLN A 124 -9.46 6.77 6.89
CA GLN A 124 -9.52 6.53 8.33
C GLN A 124 -8.20 6.01 8.91
N LYS A 125 -7.50 5.15 8.17
CA LYS A 125 -6.33 4.43 8.68
C LYS A 125 -5.01 5.05 8.26
N PHE A 126 -4.97 5.70 7.11
CA PHE A 126 -3.79 6.32 6.53
C PHE A 126 -4.03 7.78 6.17
N PRO A 127 -4.32 8.63 7.18
CA PRO A 127 -4.73 10.02 6.94
C PRO A 127 -3.65 10.86 6.25
N LEU A 128 -2.35 10.60 6.50
CA LEU A 128 -1.26 11.32 5.84
C LEU A 128 -1.18 10.97 4.36
N LEU A 129 -1.28 9.67 4.03
CA LEU A 129 -1.32 9.19 2.65
C LEU A 129 -2.54 9.76 1.92
N TYR A 130 -3.71 9.68 2.55
CA TYR A 130 -4.96 10.21 1.97
C TYR A 130 -4.87 11.72 1.70
N GLN A 131 -4.37 12.50 2.65
CA GLN A 131 -4.16 13.94 2.47
C GLN A 131 -3.16 14.23 1.35
N CYS A 132 -2.05 13.49 1.28
CA CYS A 132 -1.07 13.63 0.20
C CYS A 132 -1.71 13.38 -1.16
N ILE A 133 -2.51 12.32 -1.31
CA ILE A 133 -3.24 12.00 -2.54
C ILE A 133 -4.22 13.13 -2.91
N LYS A 134 -5.07 13.55 -1.96
CA LYS A 134 -6.08 14.58 -2.22
C LYS A 134 -5.50 15.95 -2.54
N SER A 135 -4.34 16.29 -1.97
CA SER A 135 -3.67 17.56 -2.23
C SER A 135 -2.98 17.63 -3.59
N ASN A 136 -2.88 16.51 -4.31
CA ASN A 136 -2.18 16.44 -5.60
C ASN A 136 -3.08 15.96 -6.76
N GLN A 137 -4.39 16.15 -6.66
CA GLN A 137 -5.35 15.76 -7.69
C GLN A 137 -5.22 16.58 -8.99
N ASP A 138 -4.45 17.67 -8.98
CA ASP A 138 -4.04 18.41 -10.16
C ASP A 138 -2.96 17.68 -11.00
N GLN A 139 -2.28 16.70 -10.41
CA GLN A 139 -1.19 15.93 -11.02
C GLN A 139 -1.56 14.47 -11.26
N ILE A 140 -2.52 13.93 -10.49
CA ILE A 140 -2.94 12.53 -10.58
C ILE A 140 -4.46 12.39 -10.54
N ARG A 141 -4.96 11.32 -11.18
CA ARG A 141 -6.33 10.84 -11.02
C ARG A 141 -6.29 9.61 -10.11
N PRO A 142 -6.60 9.75 -8.81
CA PRO A 142 -6.50 8.65 -7.87
C PRO A 142 -7.75 7.78 -7.89
N GLU A 143 -7.55 6.46 -7.87
CA GLU A 143 -8.58 5.45 -7.57
C GLU A 143 -8.14 4.60 -6.40
N PHE A 144 -9.09 4.16 -5.55
CA PHE A 144 -8.81 3.34 -4.39
C PHE A 144 -9.41 1.95 -4.57
N TRP A 145 -8.57 0.92 -4.47
CA TRP A 145 -8.94 -0.46 -4.71
C TRP A 145 -8.56 -1.34 -3.51
N GLY A 146 -9.40 -2.34 -3.22
CA GLY A 146 -9.08 -3.38 -2.25
C GLY A 146 -8.88 -4.72 -2.94
N ILE A 147 -7.79 -5.44 -2.63
CA ILE A 147 -7.51 -6.74 -3.27
C ILE A 147 -7.08 -7.75 -2.23
N SER A 148 -7.66 -8.95 -2.32
CA SER A 148 -7.11 -10.15 -1.73
C SER A 148 -6.92 -11.20 -2.81
N ALA A 149 -5.66 -11.49 -3.16
CA ALA A 149 -5.33 -12.48 -4.18
C ALA A 149 -5.47 -13.91 -3.69
N ILE A 150 -5.44 -14.13 -2.38
CA ILE A 150 -5.52 -15.47 -1.75
C ILE A 150 -6.86 -15.65 -1.04
N GLY A 151 -7.38 -14.61 -0.40
CA GLY A 151 -8.66 -14.63 0.31
C GLY A 151 -8.63 -15.27 1.69
N GLY A 152 -7.45 -15.45 2.30
CA GLY A 152 -7.32 -16.01 3.64
C GLY A 152 -5.87 -16.21 4.09
N ASP A 153 -5.69 -16.67 5.33
CA ASP A 153 -4.38 -16.90 5.95
C ASP A 153 -3.84 -18.30 5.64
N LEU A 154 -2.76 -18.37 4.86
CA LEU A 154 -2.08 -19.64 4.54
C LEU A 154 -1.36 -20.29 5.73
N ASN A 155 -1.17 -19.57 6.84
CA ASN A 155 -0.61 -20.15 8.06
C ASN A 155 -1.67 -20.85 8.91
N ASN A 156 -2.96 -20.65 8.61
CA ASN A 156 -4.06 -21.31 9.30
C ASN A 156 -4.51 -22.57 8.52
N PRO A 157 -4.33 -23.80 9.06
CA PRO A 157 -4.69 -25.04 8.36
C PRO A 157 -6.17 -25.15 7.97
N GLU A 158 -7.08 -24.57 8.76
CA GLU A 158 -8.51 -24.57 8.44
C GLU A 158 -8.82 -23.66 7.26
N GLU A 159 -8.18 -22.48 7.21
CA GLU A 159 -8.28 -21.55 6.08
C GLU A 159 -7.71 -22.18 4.79
N VAL A 160 -6.57 -22.86 4.89
CA VAL A 160 -5.98 -23.57 3.74
C VAL A 160 -6.96 -24.60 3.17
N LYS A 161 -7.62 -25.38 4.02
CA LYS A 161 -8.64 -26.37 3.57
C LYS A 161 -9.84 -25.67 2.91
N ARG A 162 -10.27 -24.51 3.42
CA ARG A 162 -11.34 -23.70 2.84
C ARG A 162 -10.94 -23.20 1.47
N LEU A 163 -9.76 -22.58 1.35
CA LEU A 163 -9.23 -22.02 0.10
C LEU A 163 -9.07 -23.08 -0.99
N GLN A 164 -8.63 -24.30 -0.64
CA GLN A 164 -8.54 -25.41 -1.58
C GLN A 164 -9.89 -25.83 -2.18
N LYS A 165 -11.00 -25.56 -1.48
CA LYS A 165 -12.34 -25.86 -1.97
C LYS A 165 -12.96 -24.72 -2.76
N GLU A 166 -12.62 -23.47 -2.40
CA GLU A 166 -13.19 -22.26 -3.00
C GLU A 166 -12.46 -21.85 -4.28
N GLU A 167 -11.20 -22.26 -4.44
CA GLU A 167 -10.34 -21.93 -5.61
C GLU A 167 -10.40 -20.45 -6.00
N ILE A 168 -10.78 -20.13 -7.25
CA ILE A 168 -10.86 -18.77 -7.79
C ILE A 168 -11.85 -17.89 -7.01
N ASN A 169 -12.87 -18.47 -6.38
CA ASN A 169 -13.86 -17.71 -5.61
C ASN A 169 -13.28 -17.09 -4.33
N ALA A 170 -12.09 -17.52 -3.89
CA ALA A 170 -11.40 -16.91 -2.76
C ALA A 170 -10.78 -15.54 -3.12
N ILE A 171 -10.53 -15.28 -4.40
CA ILE A 171 -10.02 -13.99 -4.87
C ILE A 171 -11.09 -12.91 -4.65
N LYS A 172 -10.66 -11.76 -4.12
CA LYS A 172 -11.54 -10.60 -3.91
C LYS A 172 -10.92 -9.36 -4.51
N VAL A 173 -11.72 -8.65 -5.28
CA VAL A 173 -11.41 -7.30 -5.79
C VAL A 173 -12.57 -6.40 -5.40
N VAL A 174 -12.28 -5.33 -4.69
CA VAL A 174 -13.25 -4.27 -4.35
C VAL A 174 -12.87 -3.01 -5.13
N MET A 175 -13.76 -2.60 -6.01
CA MET A 175 -13.60 -1.44 -6.88
C MET A 175 -13.85 -0.13 -6.11
N PRO A 176 -13.47 1.04 -6.66
CA PRO A 176 -13.69 2.34 -6.02
C PRO A 176 -15.15 2.61 -5.65
N ASP A 177 -16.10 2.13 -6.45
CA ASP A 177 -17.54 2.29 -6.24
C ASP A 177 -18.17 1.21 -5.33
N GLY A 178 -17.36 0.29 -4.79
CA GLY A 178 -17.80 -0.80 -3.93
C GLY A 178 -18.25 -2.07 -4.65
N ARG A 179 -18.28 -2.09 -5.99
CA ARG A 179 -18.51 -3.33 -6.73
C ARG A 179 -17.43 -4.36 -6.41
N LYS A 180 -17.83 -5.62 -6.32
CA LYS A 180 -16.92 -6.73 -6.01
C LYS A 180 -16.77 -7.64 -7.22
N SER A 181 -15.56 -8.17 -7.41
CA SER A 181 -15.22 -9.14 -8.46
C SER A 181 -14.26 -10.20 -7.89
N ASN A 182 -14.25 -11.36 -8.53
CA ASN A 182 -13.25 -12.41 -8.28
C ASN A 182 -12.17 -12.43 -9.37
N ASP A 183 -12.19 -11.44 -10.27
CA ASP A 183 -11.26 -11.32 -11.37
C ASP A 183 -10.23 -10.21 -11.11
N LEU A 184 -8.97 -10.59 -10.90
CA LEU A 184 -7.86 -9.64 -10.71
C LEU A 184 -7.61 -8.78 -11.95
N THR A 185 -8.02 -9.26 -13.14
CA THR A 185 -7.83 -8.48 -14.38
C THR A 185 -8.73 -7.25 -14.44
N ALA A 186 -9.77 -7.17 -13.58
CA ALA A 186 -10.60 -5.98 -13.46
C ALA A 186 -9.79 -4.70 -13.18
N LEU A 187 -8.62 -4.81 -12.53
CA LEU A 187 -7.69 -3.68 -12.35
C LEU A 187 -7.16 -3.13 -13.67
N LEU A 188 -7.05 -3.98 -14.68
CA LEU A 188 -6.44 -3.63 -15.97
C LEU A 188 -7.51 -3.26 -17.01
N ALA A 189 -8.75 -3.71 -16.84
CA ALA A 189 -9.82 -3.54 -17.81
C ALA A 189 -10.15 -2.07 -18.12
N GLU A 190 -9.94 -1.17 -17.14
CA GLU A 190 -10.22 0.27 -17.30
C GLU A 190 -8.99 1.08 -17.76
N ILE A 191 -7.83 0.42 -17.98
CA ILE A 191 -6.60 1.08 -18.44
C ILE A 191 -6.60 1.19 -19.98
N GLY A 192 -7.61 1.67 -20.60
CA GLY A 192 -7.58 1.75 -22.07
C GLY A 192 -8.84 2.22 -22.77
N ASP A 193 -9.92 2.37 -22.06
CA ASP A 193 -11.22 2.66 -22.68
C ASP A 193 -11.52 4.15 -22.91
N GLU A 194 -10.62 5.06 -22.50
CA GLU A 194 -10.73 6.49 -22.83
C GLU A 194 -9.62 6.93 -23.81
N LYS A 195 -9.82 6.64 -25.08
CA LYS A 195 -9.18 7.35 -26.19
C LYS A 195 -10.19 7.74 -27.22
#